data_146e504921ee34680b3d221f94319f02
#
_entry.id   146e504921ee34680b3d221f94319f02
#
_cell.length_a   1.000
_cell.length_b   1.000
_cell.length_c   1.000
_cell.angle_alpha   90.00
_cell.angle_beta   90.00
_cell.angle_gamma   90.00
#
_symmetry.space_group_name_H-M   'P 1'
#
loop_
_entity.id
_entity.type
_entity.pdbx_description
1 polymer ?
#
loop_
_entity_poly.entity_id
_entity_poly.type
_entity_poly.pdbx_seq_one_letter_code
_entity_poly.pdbx_strand_id
1 'polypeptide(L)'
;MGIKTYNPYTPSRRNMTGSDFSEITKSTPEKSLLSSLKKNAGRNNQGKITVRHHGGGSRRKYRIIDFKRNKDGIPAKVVGIEYDPNRTANIALICYADGEKAYILAPEGLKEGMKIMNGADAEVRIGNCLPLSEIPVGAQVHNIELYPGKGGQLVRSAGNSAQLMAKEGKYATLRLPSGEMRMVPIICRASIGVIGNGDHNLINYGKAGRVRHMGIRPTVRGSVMNPNDHPHGGGEGKTSIGRPGPCTPWGKPALGLKTRKKKHSDKLIVRRRDGKAIK
;
A
#
# COMPACT_ATOMS: atom_id res chain seq x y z
N MET A 1 13.09 12.09 -1.32
CA MET A 1 11.98 12.88 -1.91
C MET A 1 11.73 14.09 -1.03
N GLY A 2 11.42 15.25 -1.60
CA GLY A 2 11.21 16.46 -0.83
C GLY A 2 9.72 16.75 -0.60
N ILE A 3 9.42 17.41 0.51
CA ILE A 3 8.09 17.91 0.82
C ILE A 3 8.03 19.38 0.45
N LYS A 4 7.14 19.73 -0.48
CA LYS A 4 6.86 21.11 -0.84
C LYS A 4 5.93 21.75 0.19
N THR A 5 6.33 22.86 0.78
CA THR A 5 5.48 23.73 1.60
C THR A 5 4.88 24.84 0.76
N TYR A 6 3.81 25.45 1.24
CA TYR A 6 3.11 26.53 0.54
C TYR A 6 3.05 27.77 1.41
N ASN A 7 3.09 28.95 0.78
CA ASN A 7 2.93 30.23 1.46
C ASN A 7 1.50 30.31 2.08
N PRO A 8 1.37 30.87 3.29
CA PRO A 8 0.12 30.86 4.07
C PRO A 8 -0.86 31.97 3.64
N TYR A 9 -1.16 32.09 2.34
CA TYR A 9 -2.10 33.11 1.82
C TYR A 9 -3.55 32.85 2.24
N THR A 10 -3.91 31.59 2.56
CA THR A 10 -5.26 31.21 2.99
C THR A 10 -5.18 30.24 4.17
N PRO A 11 -6.24 30.12 5.00
CA PRO A 11 -6.27 29.14 6.10
C PRO A 11 -5.94 27.72 5.63
N SER A 12 -6.42 27.32 4.47
CA SER A 12 -6.14 25.99 3.89
C SER A 12 -4.67 25.80 3.53
N ARG A 13 -4.01 26.85 3.00
CA ARG A 13 -2.61 26.78 2.59
C ARG A 13 -1.61 26.83 3.73
N ARG A 14 -2.01 27.39 4.87
CA ARG A 14 -1.11 27.54 6.04
C ARG A 14 -0.43 26.24 6.45
N ASN A 15 -1.19 25.13 6.49
CA ASN A 15 -0.69 23.83 6.91
C ASN A 15 -0.62 22.82 5.75
N MET A 16 -0.85 23.28 4.51
CA MET A 16 -0.82 22.38 3.34
C MET A 16 0.61 22.07 2.96
N THR A 17 0.88 20.80 2.70
CA THR A 17 2.11 20.34 2.08
C THR A 17 1.79 19.45 0.88
N GLY A 18 2.78 19.15 0.08
CA GLY A 18 2.66 18.28 -1.09
C GLY A 18 3.99 17.61 -1.40
N SER A 19 3.97 16.61 -2.28
CA SER A 19 5.19 16.08 -2.86
C SER A 19 5.79 17.11 -3.83
N ASP A 20 7.10 17.17 -3.90
CA ASP A 20 7.85 17.97 -4.89
C ASP A 20 7.95 17.26 -6.25
N PHE A 21 7.63 15.95 -6.30
CA PHE A 21 7.73 15.11 -7.49
C PHE A 21 9.13 15.03 -8.11
N SER A 22 10.18 15.31 -7.35
CA SER A 22 11.57 15.35 -7.84
C SER A 22 12.06 14.00 -8.42
N GLU A 23 11.52 12.89 -7.95
CA GLU A 23 11.89 11.54 -8.46
C GLU A 23 11.19 11.18 -9.77
N ILE A 24 10.15 11.92 -10.17
CA ILE A 24 9.36 11.58 -11.36
C ILE A 24 10.09 12.12 -12.60
N THR A 25 10.45 11.20 -13.49
CA THR A 25 11.16 11.52 -14.75
C THR A 25 10.22 11.53 -15.95
N LYS A 26 9.06 10.85 -15.86
CA LYS A 26 8.09 10.75 -16.94
C LYS A 26 6.68 11.07 -16.46
N SER A 27 6.02 12.02 -17.13
CA SER A 27 4.68 12.49 -16.76
C SER A 27 3.55 11.77 -17.53
N THR A 28 3.82 11.27 -18.73
CA THR A 28 2.82 10.63 -19.60
C THR A 28 2.84 9.11 -19.44
N PRO A 29 1.72 8.47 -19.05
CA PRO A 29 1.69 7.03 -18.89
C PRO A 29 1.66 6.28 -20.22
N GLU A 30 2.18 5.06 -20.23
CA GLU A 30 2.13 4.14 -21.37
C GLU A 30 0.68 3.72 -21.64
N LYS A 31 0.17 4.02 -22.86
CA LYS A 31 -1.26 3.82 -23.21
C LYS A 31 -1.67 2.35 -23.19
N SER A 32 -0.80 1.44 -23.64
CA SER A 32 -1.05 0.00 -23.67
C SER A 32 -1.25 -0.63 -22.29
N LEU A 33 -0.65 -0.02 -21.26
CA LEU A 33 -0.71 -0.49 -19.87
C LEU A 33 -1.80 0.22 -19.04
N LEU A 34 -2.74 0.92 -19.68
CA LEU A 34 -3.84 1.61 -18.99
C LEU A 34 -5.16 0.86 -19.14
N SER A 35 -5.86 0.70 -18.03
CA SER A 35 -7.22 0.14 -17.99
C SER A 35 -8.22 1.12 -17.40
N SER A 36 -9.48 0.99 -17.80
CA SER A 36 -10.58 1.77 -17.19
C SER A 36 -10.84 1.28 -15.78
N LEU A 37 -11.08 2.21 -14.85
CA LEU A 37 -11.41 1.89 -13.46
C LEU A 37 -12.89 2.18 -13.21
N LYS A 38 -13.69 1.14 -12.99
CA LYS A 38 -15.10 1.28 -12.57
C LYS A 38 -15.14 1.78 -11.11
N LYS A 39 -16.03 2.75 -10.86
CA LYS A 39 -16.23 3.32 -9.52
C LYS A 39 -17.46 2.68 -8.88
N ASN A 40 -17.27 1.82 -7.91
CA ASN A 40 -18.38 1.16 -7.20
C ASN A 40 -18.86 1.95 -5.97
N ALA A 41 -18.15 3.02 -5.58
CA ALA A 41 -18.49 3.89 -4.45
C ALA A 41 -18.81 3.12 -3.14
N GLY A 42 -18.06 2.05 -2.86
CA GLY A 42 -18.23 1.21 -1.68
C GLY A 42 -19.46 0.29 -1.70
N ARG A 43 -20.09 0.12 -2.86
CA ARG A 43 -21.25 -0.76 -3.04
C ARG A 43 -20.84 -2.16 -3.49
N ASN A 44 -21.60 -3.16 -3.04
CA ASN A 44 -21.45 -4.56 -3.47
C ASN A 44 -22.20 -4.81 -4.79
N ASN A 45 -22.26 -6.08 -5.24
CA ASN A 45 -22.98 -6.50 -6.45
C ASN A 45 -24.50 -6.30 -6.38
N GLN A 46 -25.07 -6.19 -5.17
CA GLN A 46 -26.50 -5.89 -4.93
C GLN A 46 -26.78 -4.36 -4.83
N GLY A 47 -25.78 -3.50 -5.01
CA GLY A 47 -25.92 -2.05 -4.89
C GLY A 47 -25.95 -1.54 -3.44
N LYS A 48 -25.82 -2.40 -2.41
CA LYS A 48 -25.80 -2.02 -1.00
C LYS A 48 -24.42 -1.51 -0.60
N ILE A 49 -24.40 -0.44 0.20
CA ILE A 49 -23.14 0.12 0.74
C ILE A 49 -22.58 -0.83 1.79
N THR A 50 -21.46 -1.48 1.48
CA THR A 50 -20.70 -2.36 2.40
C THR A 50 -19.46 -1.68 2.97
N VAL A 51 -18.93 -0.68 2.26
CA VAL A 51 -17.79 0.15 2.71
C VAL A 51 -18.24 1.61 2.64
N ARG A 52 -18.44 2.24 3.80
CA ARG A 52 -18.90 3.63 3.90
C ARG A 52 -17.79 4.62 3.51
N HIS A 53 -18.18 5.86 3.26
CA HIS A 53 -17.32 7.01 3.00
C HIS A 53 -16.45 6.89 1.74
N HIS A 54 -16.88 6.10 0.76
CA HIS A 54 -16.28 6.03 -0.57
C HIS A 54 -17.21 6.63 -1.63
N GLY A 55 -16.61 7.25 -2.64
CA GLY A 55 -17.33 7.76 -3.81
C GLY A 55 -16.90 9.15 -4.25
N GLY A 56 -17.32 9.54 -5.44
CA GLY A 56 -16.84 10.75 -6.10
C GLY A 56 -15.37 10.64 -6.51
N GLY A 57 -14.62 11.71 -6.29
CA GLY A 57 -13.19 11.78 -6.62
C GLY A 57 -12.91 12.03 -8.10
N SER A 58 -11.68 12.41 -8.39
CA SER A 58 -11.20 12.70 -9.74
C SER A 58 -11.24 11.45 -10.63
N ARG A 59 -11.41 11.67 -11.95
CA ARG A 59 -11.33 10.59 -12.93
C ARG A 59 -9.89 10.10 -13.04
N ARG A 60 -9.69 8.78 -12.97
CA ARG A 60 -8.36 8.17 -13.07
C ARG A 60 -8.43 6.84 -13.81
N LYS A 61 -7.33 6.47 -14.48
CA LYS A 61 -7.14 5.16 -15.10
C LYS A 61 -6.28 4.30 -14.20
N TYR A 62 -6.48 3.00 -14.26
CA TYR A 62 -5.62 2.03 -13.57
C TYR A 62 -4.38 1.75 -14.43
N ARG A 63 -3.19 1.68 -13.79
CA ARG A 63 -1.96 1.21 -14.41
C ARG A 63 -1.82 -0.26 -14.09
N ILE A 64 -1.66 -1.07 -15.13
CA ILE A 64 -1.44 -2.52 -15.00
C ILE A 64 -0.01 -2.71 -14.51
N ILE A 65 0.12 -3.18 -13.26
CA ILE A 65 1.43 -3.42 -12.64
C ILE A 65 1.75 -4.90 -12.72
N ASP A 66 2.97 -5.22 -13.11
CA ASP A 66 3.50 -6.58 -13.07
C ASP A 66 3.93 -6.92 -11.63
N PHE A 67 3.00 -7.52 -10.88
CA PHE A 67 3.28 -8.05 -9.55
C PHE A 67 3.90 -9.44 -9.56
N LYS A 68 3.84 -10.14 -10.70
CA LYS A 68 4.33 -11.52 -10.82
C LYS A 68 5.83 -11.58 -11.10
N ARG A 69 6.31 -10.67 -11.93
CA ARG A 69 7.73 -10.59 -12.31
C ARG A 69 8.26 -11.95 -12.83
N ASN A 70 7.49 -12.58 -13.72
CA ASN A 70 7.73 -13.97 -14.17
C ASN A 70 8.61 -14.09 -15.42
N LYS A 71 9.16 -13.00 -15.94
CA LYS A 71 10.13 -13.01 -17.05
C LYS A 71 11.55 -13.20 -16.49
N ASP A 72 11.92 -14.44 -16.26
CA ASP A 72 13.23 -14.79 -15.70
C ASP A 72 14.33 -14.73 -16.77
N GLY A 73 15.54 -14.31 -16.36
CA GLY A 73 16.72 -14.26 -17.20
C GLY A 73 16.71 -13.16 -18.27
N ILE A 74 15.60 -12.47 -18.50
CA ILE A 74 15.51 -11.40 -19.49
C ILE A 74 15.77 -10.05 -18.82
N PRO A 75 16.86 -9.34 -19.17
CA PRO A 75 17.17 -8.04 -18.61
C PRO A 75 16.16 -7.00 -19.11
N ALA A 76 15.77 -6.09 -18.20
CA ALA A 76 14.92 -4.95 -18.52
C ALA A 76 15.64 -3.64 -18.18
N LYS A 77 15.42 -2.59 -18.96
CA LYS A 77 15.93 -1.24 -18.71
C LYS A 77 14.81 -0.37 -18.14
N VAL A 78 15.10 0.40 -17.10
CA VAL A 78 14.19 1.42 -16.57
C VAL A 78 14.10 2.58 -17.56
N VAL A 79 12.89 2.81 -18.09
CA VAL A 79 12.58 3.88 -19.05
C VAL A 79 12.27 5.19 -18.36
N GLY A 80 11.64 5.12 -17.17
CA GLY A 80 11.32 6.30 -16.37
C GLY A 80 10.48 5.96 -15.16
N ILE A 81 10.42 6.90 -14.23
CA ILE A 81 9.61 6.83 -13.00
C ILE A 81 8.37 7.70 -13.18
N GLU A 82 7.19 7.15 -12.87
CA GLU A 82 5.91 7.81 -13.09
C GLU A 82 5.07 7.86 -11.80
N TYR A 83 4.22 8.88 -11.72
CA TYR A 83 3.20 8.99 -10.67
C TYR A 83 2.01 8.08 -10.98
N ASP A 84 1.54 7.32 -9.99
CA ASP A 84 0.27 6.56 -10.08
C ASP A 84 -0.78 7.09 -9.09
N PRO A 85 -1.94 7.60 -9.56
CA PRO A 85 -3.00 8.10 -8.67
C PRO A 85 -3.74 6.99 -7.91
N ASN A 86 -3.45 5.70 -8.17
CA ASN A 86 -4.14 4.57 -7.54
C ASN A 86 -3.38 4.00 -6.34
N ARG A 87 -2.15 4.44 -6.12
CA ARG A 87 -1.29 3.97 -5.03
C ARG A 87 -0.44 5.09 -4.45
N THR A 88 0.11 4.86 -3.28
CA THR A 88 1.01 5.81 -2.61
C THR A 88 2.42 5.76 -3.16
N ALA A 89 2.86 4.60 -3.65
CA ALA A 89 4.17 4.39 -4.25
C ALA A 89 4.23 4.92 -5.68
N ASN A 90 5.37 5.46 -6.11
CA ASN A 90 5.66 5.71 -7.51
C ASN A 90 5.85 4.36 -8.25
N ILE A 91 5.70 4.38 -9.57
CA ILE A 91 5.89 3.23 -10.44
C ILE A 91 7.02 3.50 -11.42
N ALA A 92 7.70 2.45 -11.84
CA ALA A 92 8.72 2.54 -12.89
C ALA A 92 8.25 1.81 -14.14
N LEU A 93 8.33 2.48 -15.28
CA LEU A 93 8.17 1.85 -16.58
C LEU A 93 9.48 1.17 -16.96
N ILE A 94 9.42 -0.11 -17.23
CA ILE A 94 10.55 -0.92 -17.69
C ILE A 94 10.30 -1.42 -19.09
N CYS A 95 11.37 -1.59 -19.86
CA CYS A 95 11.35 -2.22 -21.17
C CYS A 95 12.31 -3.40 -21.15
N TYR A 96 11.78 -4.59 -21.38
CA TYR A 96 12.57 -5.81 -21.50
C TYR A 96 13.36 -5.83 -22.80
N ALA A 97 14.40 -6.66 -22.89
CA ALA A 97 15.23 -6.81 -24.10
C ALA A 97 14.43 -7.31 -25.31
N ASP A 98 13.29 -7.99 -25.08
CA ASP A 98 12.36 -8.45 -26.12
C ASP A 98 11.37 -7.35 -26.58
N GLY A 99 11.48 -6.13 -26.06
CA GLY A 99 10.63 -4.99 -26.41
C GLY A 99 9.34 -4.88 -25.60
N GLU A 100 8.97 -5.87 -24.77
CA GLU A 100 7.78 -5.76 -23.92
C GLU A 100 7.99 -4.73 -22.81
N LYS A 101 6.98 -3.89 -22.62
CA LYS A 101 6.95 -2.90 -21.55
C LYS A 101 6.10 -3.37 -20.39
N ALA A 102 6.52 -3.09 -19.17
CA ALA A 102 5.75 -3.37 -17.95
C ALA A 102 5.92 -2.25 -16.91
N TYR A 103 4.94 -2.11 -16.04
CA TYR A 103 5.09 -1.29 -14.83
C TYR A 103 5.48 -2.14 -13.63
N ILE A 104 6.40 -1.64 -12.84
CA ILE A 104 6.76 -2.21 -11.54
C ILE A 104 6.64 -1.14 -10.46
N LEU A 105 6.64 -1.55 -9.18
CA LEU A 105 6.80 -0.60 -8.08
C LEU A 105 8.21 -0.02 -8.12
N ALA A 106 8.34 1.30 -7.98
CA ALA A 106 9.64 1.96 -7.95
C ALA A 106 10.24 1.86 -6.54
N PRO A 107 11.34 1.10 -6.34
CA PRO A 107 12.08 1.14 -5.09
C PRO A 107 12.89 2.43 -4.98
N GLU A 108 13.22 2.80 -3.76
CA GLU A 108 14.10 3.92 -3.46
C GLU A 108 15.47 3.70 -4.09
N GLY A 109 16.04 4.76 -4.67
CA GLY A 109 17.33 4.70 -5.36
C GLY A 109 17.30 4.15 -6.78
N LEU A 110 16.13 3.70 -7.29
CA LEU A 110 16.00 3.31 -8.70
C LEU A 110 16.06 4.56 -9.59
N LYS A 111 16.87 4.50 -10.65
CA LYS A 111 17.06 5.60 -11.61
C LYS A 111 16.78 5.15 -13.03
N GLU A 112 16.45 6.11 -13.88
CA GLU A 112 16.33 5.89 -15.33
C GLU A 112 17.63 5.34 -15.90
N GLY A 113 17.52 4.39 -16.83
CA GLY A 113 18.67 3.74 -17.46
C GLY A 113 19.20 2.51 -16.71
N MET A 114 18.87 2.32 -15.43
CA MET A 114 19.29 1.13 -14.69
C MET A 114 18.74 -0.15 -15.31
N LYS A 115 19.55 -1.21 -15.29
CA LYS A 115 19.14 -2.55 -15.69
C LYS A 115 18.63 -3.31 -14.48
N ILE A 116 17.54 -4.04 -14.66
CA ILE A 116 16.93 -4.91 -13.66
C ILE A 116 16.68 -6.29 -14.27
N MET A 117 16.69 -7.31 -13.44
CA MET A 117 16.50 -8.69 -13.86
C MET A 117 15.64 -9.45 -12.86
N ASN A 118 14.98 -10.51 -13.33
CA ASN A 118 14.18 -11.41 -12.50
C ASN A 118 14.77 -12.82 -12.59
N GLY A 119 14.52 -13.62 -11.57
CA GLY A 119 14.92 -15.04 -11.53
C GLY A 119 15.96 -15.34 -10.47
N ALA A 120 16.32 -16.63 -10.37
CA ALA A 120 17.29 -17.09 -9.38
C ALA A 120 18.70 -16.56 -9.64
N ASP A 121 19.07 -16.42 -10.92
CA ASP A 121 20.40 -15.97 -11.36
C ASP A 121 20.54 -14.43 -11.31
N ALA A 122 19.52 -13.71 -10.91
CA ALA A 122 19.57 -12.25 -10.81
C ALA A 122 20.45 -11.82 -9.63
N GLU A 123 21.29 -10.82 -9.83
CA GLU A 123 22.10 -10.25 -8.76
C GLU A 123 21.23 -9.60 -7.68
N VAL A 124 21.72 -9.57 -6.43
CA VAL A 124 21.06 -8.93 -5.30
C VAL A 124 21.24 -7.40 -5.40
N ARG A 125 20.50 -6.79 -6.36
CA ARG A 125 20.48 -5.34 -6.60
C ARG A 125 19.07 -4.77 -6.45
N ILE A 126 18.99 -3.48 -6.15
CA ILE A 126 17.72 -2.75 -6.00
C ILE A 126 16.87 -2.89 -7.27
N GLY A 127 15.61 -3.32 -7.10
CA GLY A 127 14.66 -3.49 -8.17
C GLY A 127 14.63 -4.89 -8.80
N ASN A 128 15.65 -5.73 -8.58
CA ASN A 128 15.64 -7.11 -9.01
C ASN A 128 14.65 -7.95 -8.20
N CYS A 129 14.10 -8.97 -8.82
CA CYS A 129 13.11 -9.87 -8.22
C CYS A 129 13.67 -11.29 -8.19
N LEU A 130 13.84 -11.84 -6.98
CA LEU A 130 14.44 -13.15 -6.74
C LEU A 130 13.52 -14.02 -5.87
N PRO A 131 13.67 -15.36 -5.93
CA PRO A 131 13.16 -16.24 -4.89
C PRO A 131 13.78 -15.90 -3.53
N LEU A 132 13.02 -16.06 -2.45
CA LEU A 132 13.54 -15.80 -1.08
C LEU A 132 14.72 -16.68 -0.71
N SER A 133 14.90 -17.83 -1.39
CA SER A 133 16.06 -18.70 -1.24
C SER A 133 17.37 -17.99 -1.56
N GLU A 134 17.39 -17.17 -2.60
CA GLU A 134 18.61 -16.51 -3.12
C GLU A 134 18.88 -15.16 -2.44
N ILE A 135 17.90 -14.60 -1.73
CA ILE A 135 18.05 -13.30 -1.07
C ILE A 135 18.82 -13.48 0.25
N PRO A 136 19.89 -12.73 0.54
CA PRO A 136 20.63 -12.86 1.78
C PRO A 136 19.77 -12.48 3.00
N VAL A 137 20.05 -13.12 4.14
CA VAL A 137 19.45 -12.79 5.43
C VAL A 137 19.86 -11.36 5.81
N GLY A 138 18.93 -10.60 6.39
CA GLY A 138 19.13 -9.18 6.71
C GLY A 138 18.67 -8.23 5.60
N ALA A 139 18.53 -8.68 4.35
CA ALA A 139 18.12 -7.85 3.22
C ALA A 139 16.71 -7.28 3.40
N GLN A 140 16.53 -6.05 2.90
CA GLN A 140 15.22 -5.41 2.80
C GLN A 140 14.57 -5.76 1.48
N VAL A 141 13.30 -6.17 1.54
CA VAL A 141 12.52 -6.63 0.39
C VAL A 141 11.13 -6.02 0.38
N HIS A 142 10.55 -5.93 -0.81
CA HIS A 142 9.19 -5.46 -1.04
C HIS A 142 8.48 -6.34 -2.08
N ASN A 143 7.20 -6.07 -2.34
CA ASN A 143 6.41 -6.81 -3.34
C ASN A 143 6.49 -8.34 -3.15
N ILE A 144 6.26 -8.81 -1.93
CA ILE A 144 6.50 -10.19 -1.52
C ILE A 144 5.30 -11.06 -1.84
N GLU A 145 5.52 -12.22 -2.44
CA GLU A 145 4.50 -13.23 -2.64
C GLU A 145 4.14 -13.95 -1.33
N LEU A 146 2.88 -14.36 -1.22
CA LEU A 146 2.41 -15.26 -0.16
C LEU A 146 2.31 -16.72 -0.63
N TYR A 147 2.09 -16.92 -1.92
CA TYR A 147 2.02 -18.21 -2.58
C TYR A 147 2.81 -18.12 -3.89
N PRO A 148 3.60 -19.14 -4.23
CA PRO A 148 4.42 -19.13 -5.43
C PRO A 148 3.59 -18.85 -6.69
N GLY A 149 4.07 -17.96 -7.55
CA GLY A 149 3.46 -17.61 -8.84
C GLY A 149 2.16 -16.78 -8.77
N LYS A 150 1.68 -16.44 -7.57
CA LYS A 150 0.46 -15.62 -7.41
C LYS A 150 0.74 -14.12 -7.63
N GLY A 151 1.97 -13.71 -7.55
CA GLY A 151 2.40 -12.32 -7.58
C GLY A 151 2.47 -11.68 -6.20
N GLY A 152 3.23 -10.61 -6.08
CA GLY A 152 3.47 -9.92 -4.83
C GLY A 152 2.19 -9.36 -4.20
N GLN A 153 2.00 -9.62 -2.92
CA GLN A 153 0.81 -9.22 -2.15
C GLN A 153 1.16 -8.38 -0.92
N LEU A 154 2.33 -8.59 -0.32
CA LEU A 154 2.77 -7.87 0.86
C LEU A 154 3.74 -6.76 0.49
N VAL A 155 3.79 -5.73 1.35
CA VAL A 155 4.77 -4.63 1.27
C VAL A 155 4.78 -3.97 -0.10
N ARG A 156 3.69 -3.22 -0.41
CA ARG A 156 3.52 -2.54 -1.70
C ARG A 156 3.24 -1.03 -1.57
N SER A 157 3.17 -0.51 -0.36
CA SER A 157 2.92 0.91 -0.09
C SER A 157 4.22 1.70 0.01
N ALA A 158 4.15 2.99 -0.26
CA ALA A 158 5.28 3.92 -0.20
C ALA A 158 6.07 3.83 1.12
N GLY A 159 7.38 3.88 1.05
CA GLY A 159 8.29 3.87 2.19
C GLY A 159 8.35 2.55 2.99
N ASN A 160 7.70 1.49 2.52
CA ASN A 160 7.65 0.23 3.23
C ASN A 160 8.68 -0.78 2.71
N SER A 161 9.23 -1.55 3.63
CA SER A 161 10.05 -2.73 3.38
C SER A 161 9.74 -3.81 4.41
N ALA A 162 10.03 -5.06 4.10
CA ALA A 162 10.13 -6.14 5.06
C ALA A 162 11.58 -6.61 5.12
N GLN A 163 12.02 -7.09 6.26
CA GLN A 163 13.36 -7.64 6.45
C GLN A 163 13.29 -9.16 6.46
N LEU A 164 14.16 -9.80 5.68
CA LEU A 164 14.36 -11.25 5.73
C LEU A 164 15.20 -11.59 6.97
N MET A 165 14.59 -12.27 7.94
CA MET A 165 15.21 -12.55 9.23
C MET A 165 15.93 -13.89 9.28
N ALA A 166 15.32 -14.92 8.70
CA ALA A 166 15.86 -16.29 8.69
C ALA A 166 15.30 -17.10 7.52
N LYS A 167 16.02 -18.16 7.18
CA LYS A 167 15.59 -19.19 6.23
C LYS A 167 15.69 -20.53 6.92
N GLU A 168 14.57 -21.24 7.08
CA GLU A 168 14.50 -22.51 7.78
C GLU A 168 13.68 -23.53 6.99
N GLY A 169 14.34 -24.57 6.50
CA GLY A 169 13.70 -25.60 5.70
C GLY A 169 12.94 -25.05 4.49
N LYS A 170 11.62 -25.22 4.49
CA LYS A 170 10.74 -24.76 3.37
C LYS A 170 10.23 -23.32 3.53
N TYR A 171 10.61 -22.61 4.60
CA TYR A 171 10.08 -21.30 4.92
C TYR A 171 11.16 -20.25 5.11
N ALA A 172 10.83 -19.02 4.74
CA ALA A 172 11.58 -17.82 5.06
C ALA A 172 10.77 -16.99 6.08
N THR A 173 11.41 -16.53 7.15
CA THR A 173 10.80 -15.68 8.18
C THR A 173 11.03 -14.23 7.85
N LEU A 174 9.95 -13.48 7.69
CA LEU A 174 9.97 -12.06 7.35
C LEU A 174 9.43 -11.22 8.51
N ARG A 175 10.13 -10.14 8.81
CA ARG A 175 9.64 -9.06 9.67
C ARG A 175 8.92 -8.03 8.81
N LEU A 176 7.60 -7.94 8.95
CA LEU A 176 6.75 -7.02 8.20
C LEU A 176 6.81 -5.59 8.77
N PRO A 177 6.40 -4.55 8.01
CA PRO A 177 6.34 -3.16 8.49
C PRO A 177 5.47 -2.97 9.75
N SER A 178 4.49 -3.84 9.97
CA SER A 178 3.65 -3.85 11.19
C SER A 178 4.36 -4.35 12.44
N GLY A 179 5.58 -4.90 12.32
CA GLY A 179 6.30 -5.60 13.38
C GLY A 179 5.95 -7.09 13.51
N GLU A 180 4.97 -7.59 12.74
CA GLU A 180 4.62 -9.01 12.69
C GLU A 180 5.76 -9.82 12.05
N MET A 181 6.16 -10.93 12.69
CA MET A 181 7.07 -11.91 12.12
C MET A 181 6.27 -13.05 11.53
N ARG A 182 6.43 -13.29 10.23
CA ARG A 182 5.65 -14.24 9.47
C ARG A 182 6.50 -15.13 8.59
N MET A 183 6.17 -16.40 8.56
CA MET A 183 6.74 -17.37 7.64
C MET A 183 6.05 -17.30 6.28
N VAL A 184 6.86 -17.40 5.22
CA VAL A 184 6.43 -17.48 3.83
C VAL A 184 7.21 -18.59 3.14
N PRO A 185 6.63 -19.38 2.22
CA PRO A 185 7.39 -20.40 1.50
C PRO A 185 8.64 -19.82 0.83
N ILE A 186 9.76 -20.49 0.95
CA ILE A 186 11.08 -20.00 0.49
C ILE A 186 11.15 -19.81 -1.04
N ILE A 187 10.30 -20.52 -1.79
CA ILE A 187 10.17 -20.42 -3.25
C ILE A 187 9.47 -19.13 -3.68
N CYS A 188 8.72 -18.46 -2.77
CA CYS A 188 8.06 -17.20 -3.06
C CYS A 188 9.07 -16.14 -3.46
N ARG A 189 8.66 -15.27 -4.39
CA ARG A 189 9.50 -14.17 -4.90
C ARG A 189 9.30 -12.90 -4.10
N ALA A 190 10.36 -12.10 -4.05
CA ALA A 190 10.33 -10.75 -3.52
C ALA A 190 11.27 -9.85 -4.33
N SER A 191 10.98 -8.56 -4.37
CA SER A 191 11.85 -7.56 -4.98
C SER A 191 12.76 -6.93 -3.95
N ILE A 192 14.03 -6.69 -4.31
CA ILE A 192 15.05 -6.12 -3.42
C ILE A 192 14.84 -4.62 -3.25
N GLY A 193 14.98 -4.15 -2.01
CA GLY A 193 15.00 -2.74 -1.64
C GLY A 193 13.73 -2.28 -0.91
N VAL A 194 13.71 -1.01 -0.55
CA VAL A 194 12.58 -0.29 0.08
C VAL A 194 11.76 0.39 -1.02
N ILE A 195 10.45 0.47 -0.87
CA ILE A 195 9.61 1.21 -1.84
C ILE A 195 9.87 2.72 -1.69
N GLY A 196 10.02 3.41 -2.80
CA GLY A 196 10.23 4.86 -2.85
C GLY A 196 9.03 5.66 -2.31
N ASN A 197 9.11 7.00 -2.37
CA ASN A 197 8.11 7.95 -1.88
C ASN A 197 7.85 7.82 -0.36
N GLY A 198 8.91 7.61 0.44
CA GLY A 198 8.81 7.39 1.90
C GLY A 198 8.10 8.52 2.65
N ASP A 199 8.25 9.76 2.20
CA ASP A 199 7.67 10.96 2.82
C ASP A 199 6.17 11.13 2.56
N HIS A 200 5.53 10.21 1.80
CA HIS A 200 4.11 10.31 1.46
C HIS A 200 3.20 10.49 2.69
N ASN A 201 3.52 9.85 3.80
CA ASN A 201 2.74 9.93 5.04
C ASN A 201 2.86 11.27 5.76
N LEU A 202 3.88 12.08 5.44
CA LEU A 202 4.12 13.40 6.03
C LEU A 202 3.35 14.51 5.30
N ILE A 203 2.68 14.19 4.19
CA ILE A 203 1.91 15.15 3.39
C ILE A 203 0.62 15.51 4.12
N ASN A 204 0.44 16.82 4.36
CA ASN A 204 -0.79 17.37 4.89
C ASN A 204 -1.66 17.93 3.74
N TYR A 205 -2.86 17.41 3.58
CA TYR A 205 -3.76 17.83 2.49
C TYR A 205 -4.34 19.22 2.66
N GLY A 206 -4.38 19.76 3.87
CA GLY A 206 -4.73 21.15 4.21
C GLY A 206 -6.20 21.52 4.03
N LYS A 207 -6.97 20.86 3.15
CA LYS A 207 -8.38 21.15 2.91
C LYS A 207 -9.22 19.91 2.61
N ALA A 208 -10.47 19.93 3.02
CA ALA A 208 -11.44 18.85 2.80
C ALA A 208 -11.66 18.53 1.31
N GLY A 209 -11.65 19.55 0.43
CA GLY A 209 -11.81 19.35 -1.01
C GLY A 209 -10.74 18.46 -1.64
N ARG A 210 -9.48 18.52 -1.17
CA ARG A 210 -8.42 17.64 -1.66
C ARG A 210 -8.70 16.18 -1.32
N VAL A 211 -9.19 15.92 -0.11
CA VAL A 211 -9.61 14.58 0.33
C VAL A 211 -10.82 14.10 -0.49
N ARG A 212 -11.77 15.00 -0.78
CA ARG A 212 -12.92 14.70 -1.66
C ARG A 212 -12.50 14.29 -3.07
N HIS A 213 -11.50 14.95 -3.65
CA HIS A 213 -10.94 14.59 -4.97
C HIS A 213 -10.27 13.21 -4.96
N MET A 214 -9.81 12.72 -3.81
CA MET A 214 -9.28 11.36 -3.66
C MET A 214 -10.37 10.28 -3.62
N GLY A 215 -11.65 10.67 -3.56
CA GLY A 215 -12.78 9.75 -3.50
C GLY A 215 -13.23 9.39 -2.08
N ILE A 216 -12.77 10.13 -1.09
CA ILE A 216 -13.16 9.96 0.31
C ILE A 216 -14.30 10.92 0.62
N ARG A 217 -15.45 10.40 1.05
CA ARG A 217 -16.61 11.20 1.47
C ARG A 217 -16.45 11.62 2.93
N PRO A 218 -17.10 12.74 3.35
CA PRO A 218 -17.10 13.17 4.74
C PRO A 218 -17.65 12.10 5.68
N THR A 219 -17.09 12.03 6.88
CA THR A 219 -17.53 11.14 7.96
C THR A 219 -18.28 11.95 9.01
N VAL A 220 -19.50 11.53 9.34
CA VAL A 220 -20.32 12.13 10.40
C VAL A 220 -20.09 11.35 11.70
N ARG A 221 -19.89 12.06 12.81
CA ARG A 221 -19.73 11.46 14.14
C ARG A 221 -21.08 10.87 14.60
N GLY A 222 -21.04 9.74 15.32
CA GLY A 222 -22.25 9.13 15.87
C GLY A 222 -23.00 10.03 16.85
N SER A 223 -22.29 10.89 17.59
CA SER A 223 -22.88 11.82 18.58
C SER A 223 -23.74 12.95 17.98
N VAL A 224 -23.69 13.17 16.66
CA VAL A 224 -24.55 14.16 15.96
C VAL A 224 -25.64 13.50 15.14
N MET A 225 -25.83 12.22 15.31
CA MET A 225 -26.92 11.43 14.71
C MET A 225 -28.09 11.30 15.67
N ASN A 226 -29.22 10.80 15.18
CA ASN A 226 -30.36 10.46 16.00
C ASN A 226 -30.10 9.16 16.80
N PRO A 227 -30.87 8.94 17.92
CA PRO A 227 -30.68 7.73 18.74
C PRO A 227 -30.92 6.41 18.00
N ASN A 228 -31.78 6.41 16.96
CA ASN A 228 -32.04 5.25 16.10
C ASN A 228 -30.91 4.95 15.11
N ASP A 229 -30.08 5.95 14.76
CA ASP A 229 -29.00 5.81 13.77
C ASP A 229 -27.68 5.38 14.37
N HIS A 230 -27.44 5.74 15.64
CA HIS A 230 -26.17 5.43 16.31
C HIS A 230 -26.36 5.33 17.83
N PRO A 231 -25.66 4.39 18.51
CA PRO A 231 -25.70 4.27 19.99
C PRO A 231 -25.25 5.52 20.76
N HIS A 232 -24.54 6.44 20.12
CA HIS A 232 -24.12 7.72 20.70
C HIS A 232 -25.04 8.88 20.30
N GLY A 233 -26.11 8.62 19.56
CA GLY A 233 -27.05 9.64 19.09
C GLY A 233 -27.98 10.16 20.18
N GLY A 234 -28.55 11.33 19.93
CA GLY A 234 -29.50 12.00 20.82
C GLY A 234 -28.89 13.02 21.78
N GLY A 235 -29.73 13.64 22.60
CA GLY A 235 -29.35 14.70 23.51
C GLY A 235 -29.33 16.09 22.89
N GLU A 236 -29.10 17.11 23.67
CA GLU A 236 -29.00 18.51 23.25
C GLU A 236 -27.53 19.00 23.20
N GLY A 237 -27.25 19.86 22.23
CA GLY A 237 -25.98 20.53 22.10
C GLY A 237 -24.80 19.54 21.86
N LYS A 238 -23.71 19.72 22.62
CA LYS A 238 -22.52 18.86 22.56
C LYS A 238 -22.61 17.73 23.58
N THR A 239 -23.47 16.75 23.32
CA THR A 239 -23.65 15.59 24.22
C THR A 239 -22.40 14.70 24.24
N SER A 240 -22.11 14.17 25.43
CA SER A 240 -21.11 13.12 25.63
C SER A 240 -21.58 11.78 25.06
N ILE A 241 -20.68 10.78 25.02
CA ILE A 241 -21.01 9.44 24.49
C ILE A 241 -22.12 8.74 25.30
N GLY A 242 -22.27 9.07 26.62
CA GLY A 242 -23.27 8.50 27.52
C GLY A 242 -23.13 6.99 27.76
N ARG A 243 -21.95 6.42 27.54
CA ARG A 243 -21.64 4.99 27.70
C ARG A 243 -20.23 4.82 28.28
N PRO A 244 -19.92 3.68 28.91
CA PRO A 244 -18.59 3.41 29.49
C PRO A 244 -17.44 3.52 28.46
N GLY A 245 -17.73 3.35 27.16
CA GLY A 245 -16.76 3.46 26.09
C GLY A 245 -17.40 3.69 24.73
N PRO A 246 -16.59 4.09 23.70
CA PRO A 246 -17.10 4.35 22.37
C PRO A 246 -17.58 3.05 21.71
N CYS A 247 -18.74 3.13 21.04
CA CYS A 247 -19.36 2.04 20.31
C CYS A 247 -19.35 2.27 18.80
N THR A 248 -19.37 1.17 18.05
CA THR A 248 -19.67 1.18 16.63
C THR A 248 -21.17 1.44 16.40
N PRO A 249 -21.61 1.76 15.15
CA PRO A 249 -23.05 1.89 14.86
C PRO A 249 -23.89 0.66 15.20
N TRP A 250 -23.28 -0.49 15.32
CA TRP A 250 -23.93 -1.76 15.69
C TRP A 250 -23.80 -2.10 17.19
N GLY A 251 -23.39 -1.16 18.03
CA GLY A 251 -23.32 -1.32 19.48
C GLY A 251 -22.11 -2.07 20.02
N LYS A 252 -21.19 -2.53 19.17
CA LYS A 252 -19.95 -3.19 19.61
C LYS A 252 -18.92 -2.16 20.08
N PRO A 253 -18.05 -2.49 21.06
CA PRO A 253 -16.94 -1.61 21.44
C PRO A 253 -16.10 -1.22 20.22
N ALA A 254 -15.84 0.08 20.05
CA ALA A 254 -15.07 0.59 18.91
C ALA A 254 -13.55 0.46 19.10
N LEU A 255 -13.08 0.49 20.36
CA LEU A 255 -11.68 0.40 20.74
C LEU A 255 -11.42 -0.85 21.59
N GLY A 256 -10.23 -1.43 21.44
CA GLY A 256 -9.76 -2.55 22.27
C GLY A 256 -10.35 -3.92 21.94
N LEU A 257 -11.43 -4.03 21.21
CA LEU A 257 -12.03 -5.31 20.85
C LEU A 257 -11.19 -6.07 19.82
N LYS A 258 -10.74 -7.27 20.21
CA LYS A 258 -10.05 -8.18 19.30
C LYS A 258 -11.04 -8.81 18.32
N THR A 259 -11.07 -8.32 17.07
CA THR A 259 -12.00 -8.80 16.03
C THR A 259 -11.44 -9.93 15.17
N ARG A 260 -10.12 -10.15 15.15
CA ARG A 260 -9.50 -11.25 14.40
C ARG A 260 -9.85 -12.59 15.02
N LYS A 261 -10.57 -13.44 14.29
CA LYS A 261 -10.83 -14.84 14.65
C LYS A 261 -9.63 -15.73 14.28
N LYS A 262 -9.56 -16.95 14.84
CA LYS A 262 -8.61 -17.99 14.42
C LYS A 262 -8.70 -18.21 12.92
N LYS A 263 -7.55 -18.25 12.23
CA LYS A 263 -7.44 -18.49 10.78
C LYS A 263 -6.35 -19.52 10.51
N HIS A 264 -6.43 -20.22 9.40
CA HIS A 264 -5.40 -21.16 8.94
C HIS A 264 -4.01 -20.53 8.87
N SER A 265 -3.94 -19.23 8.52
CA SER A 265 -2.68 -18.49 8.44
C SER A 265 -2.02 -18.21 9.79
N ASP A 266 -2.70 -18.50 10.92
CA ASP A 266 -2.10 -18.20 12.25
C ASP A 266 -0.87 -19.09 12.52
N LYS A 267 -0.83 -20.31 12.00
CA LYS A 267 0.34 -21.20 12.07
C LYS A 267 1.59 -20.66 11.35
N LEU A 268 1.42 -19.71 10.44
CA LEU A 268 2.53 -19.06 9.73
C LEU A 268 2.99 -17.76 10.40
N ILE A 269 2.37 -17.34 11.50
CA ILE A 269 2.76 -16.15 12.24
C ILE A 269 3.55 -16.58 13.46
N VAL A 270 4.83 -16.26 13.48
CA VAL A 270 5.75 -16.57 14.60
C VAL A 270 5.50 -15.60 15.77
N ARG A 271 5.39 -14.31 15.45
CA ARG A 271 5.22 -13.25 16.44
C ARG A 271 4.25 -12.19 15.91
N ARG A 272 3.29 -11.79 16.71
CA ARG A 272 2.33 -10.73 16.38
C ARG A 272 2.98 -9.35 16.47
N ARG A 273 2.29 -8.34 15.93
CA ARG A 273 2.70 -6.92 15.97
C ARG A 273 2.87 -6.37 17.41
N ASP A 274 2.16 -6.92 18.38
CA ASP A 274 2.24 -6.59 19.80
C ASP A 274 3.38 -7.31 20.54
N GLY A 275 4.20 -8.04 19.82
CA GLY A 275 5.34 -8.76 20.36
C GLY A 275 5.04 -10.11 20.98
N LYS A 276 3.76 -10.53 21.03
CA LYS A 276 3.36 -11.81 21.63
C LYS A 276 3.46 -12.94 20.61
N ALA A 277 4.04 -14.07 21.04
CA ALA A 277 3.99 -15.29 20.26
C ALA A 277 2.53 -15.79 20.13
N ILE A 278 2.24 -16.49 19.06
CA ILE A 278 0.95 -17.18 18.91
C ILE A 278 1.09 -18.52 19.64
N LYS A 279 0.34 -18.66 20.72
CA LYS A 279 0.16 -19.94 21.42
C LYS A 279 -0.77 -20.84 20.60
#